data_8d872acdece6c26f6fe4f044aaf0bb6f
#
_entry.id   8d872acdece6c26f6fe4f044aaf0bb6f
#
_cell.length_a   1.000
_cell.length_b   1.000
_cell.length_c   1.000
_cell.angle_alpha   90.00
_cell.angle_beta   90.00
_cell.angle_gamma   90.00
#
_symmetry.space_group_name_H-M   'P 1'
#
loop_
_entity.id
_entity.type
_entity.pdbx_description
1 polymer ?
#
loop_
_entity_poly.entity_id
_entity_poly.type
_entity_poly.pdbx_seq_one_letter_code
_entity_poly.pdbx_strand_id
1 'polypeptide(L)'
;MIRPRRSAVLLLGLRNLYILPTGFGWLWLLCCVVLYLLAINGGSNGALLLAYGGVGLFLLAPYLTQFNLQGLELRCGTPEPGFASERLPYPLLASSSQERLQLRARFRGAAAGWSGSLQPGHQPLALPWQPARRGLQRPGRLRLEATAPLGLFVCWTLWEPETPQLIYPARRPGPVATLAAAQGELEGSGGGLEEQQGSEEWRELGPHRPEEGPTRLAWKQLARSGTRLSKRFSDPQPGALLLAPDPAVPYEQALEHLCERLCRLAAAGEAFGVALERSGGEPLVIPPATGAAQLQRCLEALALAPGAGGGTHPL
;
A
#
# COMPACT_ATOMS: atom_id res chain seq x y z
N MET A 1 -22.13 -3.01 -21.53
CA MET A 1 -20.92 -2.88 -20.67
C MET A 1 -21.41 -2.75 -19.23
N ILE A 2 -21.13 -3.75 -18.36
CA ILE A 2 -21.61 -3.77 -16.97
C ILE A 2 -20.80 -2.72 -16.17
N ARG A 3 -21.46 -1.73 -15.61
CA ARG A 3 -20.79 -0.74 -14.74
C ARG A 3 -20.62 -1.34 -13.34
N PRO A 4 -19.41 -1.42 -12.80
CA PRO A 4 -19.20 -1.86 -11.43
C PRO A 4 -19.83 -0.85 -10.49
N ARG A 5 -20.35 -1.35 -9.37
CA ARG A 5 -20.90 -0.50 -8.31
C ARG A 5 -19.76 -0.10 -7.39
N ARG A 6 -19.46 1.20 -7.29
CA ARG A 6 -18.50 1.73 -6.33
C ARG A 6 -19.23 1.95 -5.01
N SER A 7 -18.76 1.33 -3.94
CA SER A 7 -19.31 1.48 -2.60
C SER A 7 -18.37 0.92 -1.54
N ALA A 8 -18.51 1.38 -0.29
CA ALA A 8 -17.80 0.83 0.86
C ALA A 8 -18.33 -0.55 1.26
N VAL A 9 -19.58 -0.84 0.92
CA VAL A 9 -20.27 -2.10 1.23
C VAL A 9 -20.93 -2.66 -0.02
N LEU A 10 -20.74 -3.94 -0.28
CA LEU A 10 -21.41 -4.71 -1.30
C LEU A 10 -22.31 -5.75 -0.64
N LEU A 11 -23.62 -5.64 -0.84
CA LEU A 11 -24.59 -6.69 -0.51
C LEU A 11 -24.98 -7.42 -1.79
N LEU A 12 -24.76 -8.71 -1.84
CA LEU A 12 -25.06 -9.57 -2.98
C LEU A 12 -26.55 -9.95 -3.00
N GLY A 13 -27.27 -9.38 -3.94
CA GLY A 13 -28.67 -9.68 -4.22
C GLY A 13 -28.86 -10.18 -5.64
N LEU A 14 -30.07 -10.63 -5.98
CA LEU A 14 -30.41 -11.17 -7.30
C LEU A 14 -30.08 -10.23 -8.47
N ARG A 15 -30.13 -8.92 -8.25
CA ARG A 15 -29.89 -7.91 -9.29
C ARG A 15 -28.43 -7.67 -9.62
N ASN A 16 -27.51 -8.13 -8.75
CA ASN A 16 -26.07 -7.87 -8.90
C ASN A 16 -25.28 -9.12 -9.28
N LEU A 17 -25.98 -10.24 -9.49
CA LEU A 17 -25.39 -11.53 -9.80
C LEU A 17 -25.64 -11.88 -11.27
N TYR A 18 -24.59 -12.30 -11.95
CA TYR A 18 -24.61 -12.78 -13.32
C TYR A 18 -24.30 -14.26 -13.34
N ILE A 19 -25.06 -15.02 -14.12
CA ILE A 19 -24.91 -16.46 -14.19
C ILE A 19 -24.71 -16.87 -15.64
N LEU A 20 -23.72 -17.72 -15.88
CA LEU A 20 -23.44 -18.33 -17.17
C LEU A 20 -23.09 -19.80 -16.99
N PRO A 21 -23.44 -20.66 -17.94
CA PRO A 21 -22.98 -22.05 -17.93
C PRO A 21 -21.45 -22.09 -18.12
N THR A 22 -20.80 -23.00 -17.39
CA THR A 22 -19.36 -23.28 -17.55
C THR A 22 -19.11 -24.15 -18.77
N GLY A 23 -17.84 -24.30 -19.18
CA GLY A 23 -17.48 -25.29 -20.20
C GLY A 23 -17.91 -26.71 -19.81
N PHE A 24 -17.82 -27.05 -18.51
CA PHE A 24 -18.32 -28.31 -17.96
C PHE A 24 -19.85 -28.40 -18.04
N GLY A 25 -20.56 -27.29 -17.80
CA GLY A 25 -22.02 -27.22 -17.95
C GLY A 25 -22.48 -27.51 -19.39
N TRP A 26 -21.79 -26.96 -20.37
CA TRP A 26 -22.05 -27.25 -21.78
C TRP A 26 -21.77 -28.70 -22.14
N LEU A 27 -20.67 -29.25 -21.67
CA LEU A 27 -20.35 -30.68 -21.82
C LEU A 27 -21.42 -31.59 -21.19
N TRP A 28 -21.87 -31.25 -19.98
CA TRP A 28 -22.95 -31.95 -19.30
C TRP A 28 -24.24 -31.97 -20.14
N LEU A 29 -24.63 -30.81 -20.66
CA LEU A 29 -25.83 -30.72 -21.50
C LEU A 29 -25.68 -31.57 -22.77
N LEU A 30 -24.52 -31.54 -23.43
CA LEU A 30 -24.23 -32.38 -24.58
C LEU A 30 -24.35 -33.86 -24.25
N CYS A 31 -23.79 -34.30 -23.10
CA CYS A 31 -23.92 -35.68 -22.63
C CYS A 31 -25.38 -36.09 -22.39
N CYS A 32 -26.20 -35.22 -21.83
CA CYS A 32 -27.63 -35.45 -21.64
C CYS A 32 -28.35 -35.63 -23.00
N VAL A 33 -28.03 -34.82 -24.00
CA VAL A 33 -28.60 -34.94 -25.35
C VAL A 33 -28.20 -36.24 -26.03
N VAL A 34 -26.91 -36.61 -25.96
CA VAL A 34 -26.42 -37.89 -26.52
C VAL A 34 -27.09 -39.06 -25.83
N LEU A 35 -27.18 -39.05 -24.49
CA LEU A 35 -27.85 -40.09 -23.73
C LEU A 35 -29.33 -40.20 -24.09
N TYR A 36 -30.03 -39.11 -24.28
CA TYR A 36 -31.40 -39.05 -24.72
C TYR A 36 -31.58 -39.70 -26.11
N LEU A 37 -30.72 -39.37 -27.08
CA LEU A 37 -30.76 -39.97 -28.43
C LEU A 37 -30.50 -41.48 -28.40
N LEU A 38 -29.51 -41.92 -27.58
CA LEU A 38 -29.23 -43.36 -27.40
C LEU A 38 -30.41 -44.10 -26.73
N ALA A 39 -31.06 -43.45 -25.76
CA ALA A 39 -32.19 -44.01 -25.04
C ALA A 39 -33.40 -44.26 -25.96
N ILE A 40 -33.71 -43.28 -26.84
CA ILE A 40 -34.81 -43.43 -27.82
C ILE A 40 -34.48 -44.52 -28.83
N ASN A 41 -33.27 -44.52 -29.38
CA ASN A 41 -32.89 -45.52 -30.40
C ASN A 41 -32.80 -46.95 -29.79
N GLY A 42 -32.35 -47.07 -28.56
CA GLY A 42 -32.21 -48.35 -27.87
C GLY A 42 -33.45 -48.84 -27.13
N GLY A 43 -34.53 -48.08 -27.09
CA GLY A 43 -35.78 -48.37 -26.41
C GLY A 43 -35.61 -48.52 -24.88
N SER A 44 -34.59 -47.88 -24.29
CA SER A 44 -34.25 -48.02 -22.88
C SER A 44 -34.91 -46.91 -22.02
N ASN A 45 -35.97 -47.27 -21.30
CA ASN A 45 -36.62 -46.32 -20.37
C ASN A 45 -35.73 -45.86 -19.21
N GLY A 46 -34.78 -46.69 -18.76
CA GLY A 46 -33.83 -46.34 -17.71
C GLY A 46 -32.84 -45.21 -18.18
N ALA A 47 -32.33 -45.34 -19.41
CA ALA A 47 -31.47 -44.31 -20.00
C ALA A 47 -32.23 -43.00 -20.26
N LEU A 48 -33.50 -43.10 -20.64
CA LEU A 48 -34.36 -41.95 -20.83
C LEU A 48 -34.60 -41.17 -19.51
N LEU A 49 -34.87 -41.91 -18.44
CA LEU A 49 -35.04 -41.35 -17.09
C LEU A 49 -33.77 -40.62 -16.63
N LEU A 50 -32.61 -41.22 -16.89
CA LEU A 50 -31.31 -40.63 -16.54
C LEU A 50 -31.05 -39.35 -17.36
N ALA A 51 -31.39 -39.33 -18.65
CA ALA A 51 -31.28 -38.13 -19.49
C ALA A 51 -32.17 -36.98 -18.98
N TYR A 52 -33.41 -37.25 -18.63
CA TYR A 52 -34.34 -36.28 -18.05
C TYR A 52 -33.86 -35.77 -16.68
N GLY A 53 -33.38 -36.69 -15.83
CA GLY A 53 -32.79 -36.33 -14.53
C GLY A 53 -31.57 -35.42 -14.70
N GLY A 54 -30.70 -35.70 -15.68
CA GLY A 54 -29.55 -34.84 -16.01
C GLY A 54 -29.93 -33.45 -16.48
N VAL A 55 -30.98 -33.35 -17.33
CA VAL A 55 -31.52 -32.03 -17.76
C VAL A 55 -32.18 -31.31 -16.58
N GLY A 56 -32.96 -32.03 -15.75
CA GLY A 56 -33.56 -31.46 -14.54
C GLY A 56 -32.51 -30.87 -13.59
N LEU A 57 -31.40 -31.57 -13.37
CA LEU A 57 -30.27 -31.11 -12.56
C LEU A 57 -29.60 -29.86 -13.19
N PHE A 58 -29.46 -29.86 -14.52
CA PHE A 58 -28.92 -28.68 -15.23
C PHE A 58 -29.80 -27.44 -15.06
N LEU A 59 -31.13 -27.58 -15.13
CA LEU A 59 -32.08 -26.49 -14.90
C LEU A 59 -32.10 -26.00 -13.43
N LEU A 60 -31.84 -26.88 -12.47
CA LEU A 60 -31.77 -26.52 -11.05
C LEU A 60 -30.43 -25.85 -10.68
N ALA A 61 -29.35 -26.22 -11.38
CA ALA A 61 -28.00 -25.78 -11.05
C ALA A 61 -27.80 -24.24 -10.94
N PRO A 62 -28.37 -23.38 -11.83
CA PRO A 62 -28.20 -21.93 -11.70
C PRO A 62 -28.77 -21.39 -10.39
N TYR A 63 -29.91 -21.92 -9.93
CA TYR A 63 -30.50 -21.50 -8.65
C TYR A 63 -29.59 -21.87 -7.48
N LEU A 64 -29.07 -23.09 -7.46
CA LEU A 64 -28.14 -23.52 -6.41
C LEU A 64 -26.87 -22.68 -6.38
N THR A 65 -26.28 -22.39 -7.55
CA THR A 65 -25.08 -21.57 -7.66
C THR A 65 -25.35 -20.13 -7.25
N GLN A 66 -26.54 -19.60 -7.55
CA GLN A 66 -26.96 -18.26 -7.14
C GLN A 66 -27.16 -18.16 -5.62
N PHE A 67 -27.81 -19.14 -5.00
CA PHE A 67 -27.98 -19.17 -3.55
C PHE A 67 -26.67 -19.24 -2.79
N ASN A 68 -25.63 -19.81 -3.38
CA ASN A 68 -24.30 -19.85 -2.81
C ASN A 68 -23.66 -18.42 -2.67
N LEU A 69 -24.04 -17.46 -3.48
CA LEU A 69 -23.55 -16.08 -3.39
C LEU A 69 -24.56 -15.10 -2.79
N GLN A 70 -25.86 -15.38 -2.88
CA GLN A 70 -26.91 -14.47 -2.44
C GLN A 70 -26.83 -14.24 -0.91
N GLY A 71 -26.93 -12.96 -0.49
CA GLY A 71 -26.88 -12.60 0.91
C GLY A 71 -25.47 -12.49 1.51
N LEU A 72 -24.42 -12.72 0.73
CA LEU A 72 -23.06 -12.42 1.14
C LEU A 72 -22.85 -10.91 1.13
N GLU A 73 -22.32 -10.36 2.21
CA GLU A 73 -21.95 -8.98 2.37
C GLU A 73 -20.43 -8.85 2.42
N LEU A 74 -19.88 -7.94 1.62
CA LEU A 74 -18.47 -7.58 1.66
C LEU A 74 -18.36 -6.11 2.07
N ARG A 75 -17.52 -5.83 3.06
CA ARG A 75 -17.18 -4.46 3.52
C ARG A 75 -15.70 -4.20 3.32
N CYS A 76 -15.35 -2.96 2.96
CA CYS A 76 -13.97 -2.53 2.97
C CYS A 76 -13.47 -2.48 4.43
N GLY A 77 -12.30 -3.05 4.68
CA GLY A 77 -11.57 -2.85 5.92
C GLY A 77 -10.74 -1.56 5.86
N THR A 78 -9.91 -1.35 6.89
CA THR A 78 -8.93 -0.26 6.92
C THR A 78 -7.61 -0.79 6.36
N PRO A 79 -7.21 -0.39 5.14
CA PRO A 79 -5.98 -0.89 4.55
C PRO A 79 -4.76 -0.23 5.19
N GLU A 80 -3.78 -1.03 5.54
CA GLU A 80 -2.49 -0.54 6.02
C GLU A 80 -1.68 0.06 4.86
N PRO A 81 -0.86 1.09 5.13
CA PRO A 81 0.04 1.64 4.13
C PRO A 81 1.04 0.59 3.63
N GLY A 82 1.51 0.76 2.38
CA GLY A 82 2.50 -0.16 1.82
C GLY A 82 3.29 0.49 0.68
N PHE A 83 4.27 -0.23 0.12
CA PHE A 83 5.15 0.31 -0.92
C PHE A 83 4.66 -0.04 -2.32
N ALA A 84 4.86 0.88 -3.26
CA ALA A 84 4.56 0.64 -4.66
C ALA A 84 5.40 -0.53 -5.21
N SER A 85 4.87 -1.22 -6.21
CA SER A 85 5.45 -2.41 -6.83
C SER A 85 5.54 -3.65 -5.93
N GLU A 86 5.20 -3.55 -4.65
CA GLU A 86 5.09 -4.70 -3.75
C GLU A 86 3.67 -5.30 -3.79
N ARG A 87 3.57 -6.56 -3.42
CA ARG A 87 2.27 -7.23 -3.28
C ARG A 87 1.70 -6.92 -1.91
N LEU A 88 0.63 -6.13 -1.89
CA LEU A 88 -0.03 -5.67 -0.67
C LEU A 88 -1.35 -6.42 -0.43
N PRO A 89 -1.69 -6.71 0.83
CA PRO A 89 -3.01 -7.19 1.19
C PRO A 89 -4.01 -6.03 1.18
N TYR A 90 -5.15 -6.22 0.52
CA TYR A 90 -6.29 -5.32 0.66
C TYR A 90 -7.32 -5.98 1.58
N PRO A 91 -7.57 -5.42 2.77
CA PRO A 91 -8.45 -6.05 3.74
C PRO A 91 -9.92 -5.84 3.36
N LEU A 92 -10.67 -6.92 3.38
CA LEU A 92 -12.12 -6.95 3.28
C LEU A 92 -12.68 -7.73 4.46
N LEU A 93 -13.89 -7.40 4.87
CA LEU A 93 -14.65 -8.16 5.84
C LEU A 93 -15.83 -8.80 5.11
N ALA A 94 -15.85 -10.13 5.06
CA ALA A 94 -16.96 -10.89 4.54
C ALA A 94 -17.89 -11.28 5.67
N SER A 95 -19.19 -11.09 5.46
CA SER A 95 -20.26 -11.47 6.41
C SER A 95 -21.29 -12.33 5.70
N SER A 96 -21.56 -13.51 6.23
CA SER A 96 -22.55 -14.43 5.70
C SER A 96 -23.30 -15.16 6.81
N SER A 97 -24.59 -15.38 6.61
CA SER A 97 -25.42 -16.20 7.52
C SER A 97 -25.31 -17.71 7.26
N GLN A 98 -24.75 -18.10 6.13
CA GLN A 98 -24.61 -19.48 5.68
C GLN A 98 -23.19 -19.76 5.21
N GLU A 99 -22.81 -21.03 5.19
CA GLU A 99 -21.57 -21.44 4.55
C GLU A 99 -21.60 -21.14 3.05
N ARG A 100 -20.48 -20.62 2.52
CA ARG A 100 -20.30 -20.30 1.11
C ARG A 100 -19.14 -21.11 0.54
N LEU A 101 -19.40 -21.87 -0.48
CA LEU A 101 -18.48 -22.86 -1.01
C LEU A 101 -17.71 -22.33 -2.24
N GLN A 102 -16.41 -22.62 -2.30
CA GLN A 102 -15.58 -22.44 -3.49
C GLN A 102 -15.66 -21.05 -4.12
N LEU A 103 -15.56 -20.03 -3.29
CA LEU A 103 -15.49 -18.63 -3.74
C LEU A 103 -14.12 -18.33 -4.32
N ARG A 104 -14.10 -17.50 -5.34
CA ARG A 104 -12.87 -16.92 -5.90
C ARG A 104 -13.05 -15.43 -6.01
N ALA A 105 -12.07 -14.69 -5.49
CA ALA A 105 -12.06 -13.23 -5.53
C ALA A 105 -10.74 -12.74 -6.09
N ARG A 106 -10.78 -11.85 -7.09
CA ARG A 106 -9.57 -11.33 -7.74
C ARG A 106 -9.78 -9.91 -8.26
N PHE A 107 -8.82 -9.05 -8.02
CA PHE A 107 -8.78 -7.74 -8.65
C PHE A 107 -8.40 -7.86 -10.13
N ARG A 108 -8.98 -7.00 -10.95
CA ARG A 108 -8.66 -6.97 -12.39
C ARG A 108 -7.20 -6.56 -12.57
N GLY A 109 -6.45 -7.38 -13.31
CA GLY A 109 -5.02 -7.17 -13.54
C GLY A 109 -4.10 -7.72 -12.45
N ALA A 110 -4.65 -8.21 -11.34
CA ALA A 110 -3.82 -8.88 -10.33
C ALA A 110 -3.38 -10.27 -10.80
N ALA A 111 -2.12 -10.61 -10.58
CA ALA A 111 -1.56 -11.93 -10.88
C ALA A 111 -2.13 -13.03 -9.98
N ALA A 112 -2.49 -12.69 -8.74
CA ALA A 112 -3.04 -13.61 -7.75
C ALA A 112 -4.41 -13.12 -7.25
N GLY A 113 -5.21 -14.06 -6.74
CA GLY A 113 -6.48 -13.82 -6.09
C GLY A 113 -6.59 -14.62 -4.80
N TRP A 114 -7.71 -14.50 -4.15
CA TRP A 114 -8.11 -15.34 -3.02
C TRP A 114 -9.08 -16.41 -3.50
N SER A 115 -8.96 -17.61 -2.98
CA SER A 115 -9.93 -18.70 -3.19
C SER A 115 -10.12 -19.48 -1.92
N GLY A 116 -11.37 -19.82 -1.62
CA GLY A 116 -11.72 -20.56 -0.41
C GLY A 116 -13.22 -20.67 -0.19
N SER A 117 -13.61 -21.20 0.95
CA SER A 117 -14.98 -21.24 1.44
C SER A 117 -15.11 -20.31 2.65
N LEU A 118 -16.29 -19.73 2.85
CA LEU A 118 -16.59 -18.89 4.00
C LEU A 118 -17.56 -19.62 4.92
N GLN A 119 -17.22 -19.66 6.19
CA GLN A 119 -18.11 -20.14 7.24
C GLN A 119 -19.13 -19.06 7.63
N PRO A 120 -20.25 -19.41 8.24
CA PRO A 120 -21.18 -18.42 8.78
C PRO A 120 -20.50 -17.48 9.78
N GLY A 121 -20.87 -16.19 9.75
CA GLY A 121 -20.29 -15.15 10.60
C GLY A 121 -19.50 -14.11 9.83
N HIS A 122 -18.57 -13.45 10.54
CA HIS A 122 -17.71 -12.40 10.00
C HIS A 122 -16.30 -12.96 9.82
N GLN A 123 -15.76 -12.88 8.62
CA GLN A 123 -14.43 -13.38 8.31
C GLN A 123 -13.60 -12.31 7.60
N PRO A 124 -12.37 -12.03 8.08
CA PRO A 124 -11.45 -11.15 7.38
C PRO A 124 -10.89 -11.84 6.12
N LEU A 125 -10.87 -11.12 5.03
CA LEU A 125 -10.27 -11.54 3.77
C LEU A 125 -9.17 -10.56 3.40
N ALA A 126 -8.00 -11.05 3.05
CA ALA A 126 -6.91 -10.26 2.54
C ALA A 126 -6.70 -10.58 1.06
N LEU A 127 -7.10 -9.68 0.18
CA LEU A 127 -6.94 -9.86 -1.25
C LEU A 127 -5.63 -9.24 -1.72
N PRO A 128 -4.75 -10.01 -2.37
CA PRO A 128 -3.50 -9.48 -2.88
C PRO A 128 -3.74 -8.58 -4.09
N TRP A 129 -3.08 -7.41 -4.07
CA TRP A 129 -2.99 -6.53 -5.21
C TRP A 129 -1.61 -5.87 -5.27
N GLN A 130 -1.26 -5.27 -6.39
CA GLN A 130 0.05 -4.66 -6.60
C GLN A 130 -0.14 -3.27 -7.21
N PRO A 131 0.02 -2.20 -6.39
CA PRO A 131 -0.06 -0.84 -6.86
C PRO A 131 1.17 -0.47 -7.70
N ALA A 132 0.96 0.18 -8.83
CA ALA A 132 2.04 0.62 -9.70
C ALA A 132 2.62 2.00 -9.34
N ARG A 133 1.88 2.80 -8.58
CA ARG A 133 2.22 4.19 -8.28
C ARG A 133 2.00 4.49 -6.81
N ARG A 134 2.73 5.49 -6.28
CA ARG A 134 2.51 6.03 -4.95
C ARG A 134 1.22 6.86 -4.84
N GLY A 135 0.85 7.22 -3.63
CA GLY A 135 -0.31 8.05 -3.32
C GLY A 135 -1.52 7.26 -2.87
N LEU A 136 -2.68 7.91 -2.79
CA LEU A 136 -3.93 7.25 -2.45
C LEU A 136 -4.44 6.45 -3.64
N GLN A 137 -4.25 5.13 -3.59
CA GLN A 137 -4.58 4.21 -4.67
C GLN A 137 -5.74 3.28 -4.29
N ARG A 138 -6.53 2.90 -5.28
CA ARG A 138 -7.60 1.90 -5.13
C ARG A 138 -7.25 0.66 -5.97
N PRO A 139 -7.54 -0.55 -5.47
CA PRO A 139 -7.19 -1.78 -6.18
C PRO A 139 -8.01 -1.99 -7.47
N GLY A 140 -9.01 -1.15 -7.70
CA GLY A 140 -9.86 -1.23 -8.88
C GLY A 140 -10.95 -2.29 -8.77
N ARG A 141 -11.35 -2.88 -9.91
CA ARG A 141 -12.49 -3.78 -9.98
C ARG A 141 -12.18 -5.15 -9.40
N LEU A 142 -12.94 -5.55 -8.40
CA LEU A 142 -12.97 -6.89 -7.85
C LEU A 142 -13.99 -7.72 -8.62
N ARG A 143 -13.59 -8.91 -9.07
CA ARG A 143 -14.47 -9.97 -9.54
C ARG A 143 -14.56 -11.03 -8.45
N LEU A 144 -15.77 -11.24 -7.95
CA LEU A 144 -16.10 -12.34 -7.07
C LEU A 144 -16.92 -13.36 -7.86
N GLU A 145 -16.54 -14.62 -7.80
CA GLU A 145 -17.22 -15.71 -8.52
C GLU A 145 -17.31 -16.97 -7.68
N ALA A 146 -18.31 -17.78 -7.98
CA ALA A 146 -18.50 -19.12 -7.42
C ALA A 146 -19.02 -20.07 -8.48
N THR A 147 -18.58 -21.32 -8.43
CA THR A 147 -19.05 -22.40 -9.29
C THR A 147 -19.74 -23.53 -8.52
N ALA A 148 -19.63 -23.51 -7.21
CA ALA A 148 -20.29 -24.49 -6.34
C ALA A 148 -21.83 -24.30 -6.35
N PRO A 149 -22.60 -25.41 -6.07
CA PRO A 149 -22.10 -26.73 -5.67
C PRO A 149 -21.73 -27.67 -6.84
N LEU A 150 -22.36 -27.53 -7.99
CA LEU A 150 -22.29 -28.51 -9.08
C LEU A 150 -21.20 -28.24 -10.13
N GLY A 151 -20.67 -27.02 -10.18
CA GLY A 151 -19.70 -26.62 -11.19
C GLY A 151 -20.28 -26.41 -12.61
N LEU A 152 -21.57 -26.64 -12.81
CA LEU A 152 -22.25 -26.50 -14.11
C LEU A 152 -22.41 -25.03 -14.55
N PHE A 153 -22.53 -24.14 -13.57
CA PHE A 153 -22.67 -22.70 -13.79
C PHE A 153 -21.61 -21.93 -12.99
N VAL A 154 -21.22 -20.78 -13.51
CA VAL A 154 -20.48 -19.78 -12.78
C VAL A 154 -21.39 -18.59 -12.49
N CYS A 155 -21.52 -18.26 -11.22
CA CYS A 155 -22.18 -17.05 -10.75
C CYS A 155 -21.11 -16.05 -10.35
N TRP A 156 -21.22 -14.78 -10.79
CA TRP A 156 -20.20 -13.78 -10.54
C TRP A 156 -20.79 -12.37 -10.40
N THR A 157 -20.01 -11.51 -9.74
CA THR A 157 -20.31 -10.08 -9.61
C THR A 157 -19.06 -9.25 -9.82
N LEU A 158 -19.27 -7.96 -10.11
CA LEU A 158 -18.21 -6.95 -10.19
C LEU A 158 -18.47 -5.87 -9.15
N TRP A 159 -17.46 -5.56 -8.37
CA TRP A 159 -17.48 -4.53 -7.36
C TRP A 159 -16.20 -3.70 -7.40
N GLU A 160 -16.28 -2.42 -7.05
CA GLU A 160 -15.14 -1.53 -6.94
C GLU A 160 -15.09 -0.97 -5.52
N PRO A 161 -14.16 -1.47 -4.66
CA PRO A 161 -13.99 -0.97 -3.31
C PRO A 161 -13.68 0.51 -3.31
N GLU A 162 -14.35 1.26 -2.41
CA GLU A 162 -14.23 2.72 -2.38
C GLU A 162 -13.04 3.19 -1.55
N THR A 163 -12.67 2.45 -0.50
CA THR A 163 -11.61 2.84 0.43
C THR A 163 -10.24 2.84 -0.24
N PRO A 164 -9.56 4.00 -0.31
CA PRO A 164 -8.21 4.05 -0.86
C PRO A 164 -7.20 3.50 0.15
N GLN A 165 -6.11 2.96 -0.35
CA GLN A 165 -4.93 2.56 0.42
C GLN A 165 -3.80 3.57 0.15
N LEU A 166 -3.09 3.98 1.19
CA LEU A 166 -1.93 4.85 1.05
C LEU A 166 -0.73 4.03 0.59
N ILE A 167 -0.15 4.43 -0.53
CA ILE A 167 0.97 3.74 -1.15
C ILE A 167 2.20 4.64 -1.12
N TYR A 168 3.24 4.18 -0.44
CA TYR A 168 4.56 4.82 -0.42
C TYR A 168 5.28 4.60 -1.75
N PRO A 169 6.27 5.43 -2.11
CA PRO A 169 7.11 5.18 -3.27
C PRO A 169 7.78 3.79 -3.20
N ALA A 170 8.11 3.22 -4.35
CA ALA A 170 8.85 1.97 -4.40
C ALA A 170 10.24 2.15 -3.77
N ARG A 171 10.76 1.11 -3.14
CA ARG A 171 12.10 1.14 -2.55
C ARG A 171 13.14 0.79 -3.61
N ARG A 172 13.84 1.81 -4.10
CA ARG A 172 14.92 1.64 -5.07
C ARG A 172 16.19 2.34 -4.60
N PRO A 173 17.35 1.68 -4.59
CA PRO A 173 18.61 2.32 -4.26
C PRO A 173 19.01 3.30 -5.37
N GLY A 174 19.52 4.46 -4.98
CA GLY A 174 19.99 5.47 -5.91
C GLY A 174 20.50 6.73 -5.22
N PRO A 175 20.93 7.74 -6.01
CA PRO A 175 21.43 8.99 -5.47
C PRO A 175 20.33 9.79 -4.77
N VAL A 176 20.72 10.46 -3.69
CA VAL A 176 19.86 11.34 -2.88
C VAL A 176 20.64 12.58 -2.52
N ALA A 177 20.06 13.75 -2.70
CA ALA A 177 20.68 15.01 -2.27
C ALA A 177 20.61 15.10 -0.73
N THR A 178 21.75 15.48 -0.13
CA THR A 178 21.84 15.75 1.30
C THR A 178 22.00 17.24 1.47
N LEU A 179 21.01 17.86 2.12
CA LEU A 179 21.13 19.26 2.53
C LEU A 179 21.84 19.24 3.88
N ALA A 180 22.94 19.99 4.01
CA ALA A 180 23.55 20.19 5.32
C ALA A 180 22.47 20.77 6.24
N ALA A 181 22.14 20.07 7.32
CA ALA A 181 21.24 20.62 8.31
C ALA A 181 21.89 21.88 8.85
N ALA A 182 21.40 23.03 8.42
CA ALA A 182 21.77 24.32 9.01
C ALA A 182 21.31 24.28 10.47
N GLN A 183 22.20 23.85 11.35
CA GLN A 183 22.00 23.97 12.77
C GLN A 183 22.10 25.46 13.11
N GLY A 184 20.96 26.10 13.27
CA GLY A 184 20.84 27.43 13.88
C GLY A 184 20.92 28.59 12.89
N GLU A 185 19.75 28.94 12.33
CA GLU A 185 19.42 30.32 11.99
C GLU A 185 17.90 30.49 11.95
N LEU A 186 17.33 30.50 13.14
CA LEU A 186 16.19 31.33 13.45
C LEU A 186 16.77 32.50 14.29
N GLU A 187 17.49 33.41 13.62
CA GLU A 187 17.62 34.82 13.97
C GLU A 187 18.72 35.44 13.10
N GLY A 188 18.36 36.39 12.23
CA GLY A 188 19.22 37.49 11.79
C GLY A 188 19.97 37.32 10.46
N SER A 189 19.29 37.73 9.39
CA SER A 189 19.80 38.59 8.31
C SER A 189 21.31 38.59 7.97
N GLY A 190 21.62 38.26 6.71
CA GLY A 190 22.59 38.99 5.89
C GLY A 190 24.00 38.44 5.75
N GLY A 191 24.30 37.96 4.56
CA GLY A 191 25.62 38.17 3.94
C GLY A 191 26.62 37.04 3.88
N GLY A 192 26.94 36.60 2.64
CA GLY A 192 28.30 36.20 2.26
C GLY A 192 28.63 34.74 2.27
N LEU A 193 28.66 34.19 1.08
CA LEU A 193 29.38 32.96 0.72
C LEU A 193 30.87 33.13 1.01
N GLU A 194 31.42 32.39 1.96
CA GLU A 194 32.86 32.08 1.99
C GLU A 194 33.04 30.62 2.43
N GLU A 195 33.63 29.89 1.53
CA GLU A 195 34.17 28.57 1.66
C GLU A 195 35.27 28.55 2.73
N GLN A 196 35.06 27.94 3.91
CA GLN A 196 36.13 27.71 4.87
C GLN A 196 36.23 26.23 5.27
N GLN A 197 37.29 25.68 4.79
CA GLN A 197 37.91 24.45 5.20
C GLN A 197 38.24 24.44 6.71
N GLY A 198 37.70 23.42 7.42
CA GLY A 198 38.31 22.91 8.65
C GLY A 198 38.52 23.88 9.82
N SER A 199 37.55 23.96 10.72
CA SER A 199 37.85 24.32 12.12
C SER A 199 36.82 23.71 13.05
N GLU A 200 37.33 22.97 14.05
CA GLU A 200 36.56 22.49 15.20
C GLU A 200 35.80 23.66 15.85
N GLU A 201 34.51 23.76 15.63
CA GLU A 201 33.67 24.83 16.22
C GLU A 201 33.49 24.59 17.72
N TRP A 202 34.17 25.43 18.50
CA TRP A 202 33.88 25.61 19.93
C TRP A 202 32.62 26.46 20.12
N ARG A 203 31.64 25.93 20.84
CA ARG A 203 30.34 26.63 21.00
C ARG A 203 30.19 27.44 22.30
N GLU A 204 30.92 27.15 23.36
CA GLU A 204 30.71 27.81 24.63
C GLU A 204 31.96 27.75 25.53
N LEU A 205 32.22 28.87 26.25
CA LEU A 205 33.21 28.96 27.28
C LEU A 205 32.51 28.73 28.63
N GLY A 206 32.74 27.58 29.27
CA GLY A 206 32.22 27.30 30.60
C GLY A 206 33.28 27.45 31.67
N PRO A 207 32.89 27.62 32.96
CA PRO A 207 33.84 27.65 34.06
C PRO A 207 34.67 26.37 34.11
N HIS A 208 36.01 26.51 34.20
CA HIS A 208 36.94 25.40 34.23
C HIS A 208 36.80 24.59 35.54
N ARG A 209 36.63 23.29 35.43
CA ARG A 209 36.62 22.37 36.57
C ARG A 209 38.04 21.74 36.77
N PRO A 210 38.49 21.55 38.03
CA PRO A 210 39.82 21.01 38.30
C PRO A 210 40.11 19.63 37.68
N GLU A 211 39.07 18.90 37.33
CA GLU A 211 39.16 17.54 36.76
C GLU A 211 39.36 17.57 35.22
N GLU A 212 39.23 18.74 34.58
CA GLU A 212 39.42 18.92 33.15
C GLU A 212 40.91 19.24 32.88
N GLY A 213 41.58 18.42 32.08
CA GLY A 213 43.00 18.57 31.76
C GLY A 213 43.34 19.93 31.11
N PRO A 214 44.62 20.38 31.21
CA PRO A 214 45.06 21.69 30.74
C PRO A 214 44.88 21.94 29.24
N THR A 215 44.68 20.93 28.48
CA THR A 215 44.48 21.00 27.02
C THR A 215 43.16 21.69 26.62
N ARG A 216 42.17 21.70 27.52
CA ARG A 216 40.86 22.32 27.31
C ARG A 216 40.78 23.78 27.78
N LEU A 217 41.83 24.28 28.38
CA LEU A 217 41.85 25.66 28.91
C LEU A 217 41.90 26.68 27.78
N ALA A 218 41.06 27.70 27.82
CA ALA A 218 41.07 28.80 26.88
C ALA A 218 42.17 29.84 27.24
N TRP A 219 43.42 29.50 26.95
CA TRP A 219 44.61 30.30 27.30
C TRP A 219 44.53 31.75 26.89
N LYS A 220 43.95 32.03 25.73
CA LYS A 220 43.80 33.39 25.21
C LYS A 220 42.85 34.25 26.06
N GLN A 221 41.84 33.61 26.66
CA GLN A 221 40.87 34.28 27.50
C GLN A 221 41.41 34.41 28.95
N LEU A 222 42.14 33.44 29.42
CA LEU A 222 42.84 33.49 30.70
C LEU A 222 43.84 34.67 30.73
N ALA A 223 44.55 34.87 29.63
CA ALA A 223 45.52 35.99 29.51
C ALA A 223 44.84 37.38 29.49
N ARG A 224 43.58 37.48 29.06
CA ARG A 224 42.84 38.73 28.95
C ARG A 224 41.99 39.08 30.17
N SER A 225 41.34 38.09 30.76
CA SER A 225 40.35 38.32 31.85
C SER A 225 40.74 37.71 33.18
N GLY A 226 41.85 36.94 33.27
CA GLY A 226 42.26 36.24 34.50
C GLY A 226 41.32 35.10 34.93
N THR A 227 40.23 34.83 34.21
CA THR A 227 39.22 33.84 34.55
C THR A 227 39.54 32.54 33.83
N ARG A 228 39.58 31.42 34.56
CA ARG A 228 39.82 30.09 33.99
C ARG A 228 38.53 29.59 33.31
N LEU A 229 38.49 29.61 31.99
CA LEU A 229 37.39 29.11 31.17
C LEU A 229 37.88 27.87 30.41
N SER A 230 37.06 26.84 30.37
CA SER A 230 37.29 25.64 29.58
C SER A 230 36.49 25.65 28.27
N LYS A 231 37.12 25.23 27.21
CA LYS A 231 36.44 25.04 25.90
C LYS A 231 35.56 23.81 26.00
N ARG A 232 34.26 23.98 25.93
CA ARG A 232 33.33 22.88 25.78
C ARG A 232 33.19 22.55 24.29
N PHE A 233 33.72 21.39 23.92
CA PHE A 233 33.47 20.79 22.62
C PHE A 233 32.10 20.10 22.72
N SER A 234 31.21 20.41 21.82
CA SER A 234 30.04 19.57 21.58
C SER A 234 30.55 18.37 20.80
N ASP A 235 30.40 17.16 21.31
CA ASP A 235 30.58 15.98 20.47
C ASP A 235 29.67 16.18 19.25
N PRO A 236 30.18 16.07 18.01
CA PRO A 236 29.34 16.09 16.84
C PRO A 236 28.38 14.90 16.99
N GLN A 237 27.12 15.16 17.37
CA GLN A 237 26.09 14.15 17.18
C GLN A 237 26.16 13.73 15.73
N PRO A 238 26.18 12.43 15.40
CA PRO A 238 26.20 11.96 14.02
C PRO A 238 25.13 12.72 13.27
N GLY A 239 25.58 13.49 12.28
CA GLY A 239 24.88 14.63 11.73
C GLY A 239 23.44 14.30 11.35
N ALA A 240 22.54 15.04 11.93
CA ALA A 240 21.12 15.00 11.55
C ALA A 240 20.99 15.24 10.05
N LEU A 241 20.70 14.20 9.28
CA LEU A 241 20.66 14.26 7.82
C LEU A 241 19.33 14.83 7.36
N LEU A 242 19.36 15.98 6.69
CA LEU A 242 18.21 16.49 5.96
C LEU A 242 18.35 16.07 4.49
N LEU A 243 17.45 15.23 4.02
CA LEU A 243 17.48 14.62 2.70
C LEU A 243 16.50 15.36 1.76
N ALA A 244 16.89 15.48 0.49
CA ALA A 244 16.05 16.03 -0.56
C ALA A 244 16.10 15.15 -1.81
N PRO A 245 15.09 15.26 -2.71
CA PRO A 245 15.15 14.62 -4.01
C PRO A 245 16.33 15.12 -4.81
N ASP A 246 17.06 14.22 -5.49
CA ASP A 246 18.17 14.61 -6.38
C ASP A 246 17.59 15.28 -7.64
N PRO A 247 17.95 16.53 -7.95
CA PRO A 247 17.45 17.25 -9.12
C PRO A 247 17.99 16.69 -10.45
N ALA A 248 19.05 15.87 -10.42
CA ALA A 248 19.61 15.23 -11.62
C ALA A 248 18.80 14.03 -12.08
N VAL A 249 17.86 13.57 -11.28
CA VAL A 249 17.04 12.36 -11.55
C VAL A 249 15.57 12.77 -11.72
N PRO A 250 14.78 12.09 -12.56
CA PRO A 250 13.35 12.32 -12.65
C PRO A 250 12.69 12.26 -11.26
N TYR A 251 11.83 13.24 -10.95
CA TYR A 251 11.27 13.45 -9.61
C TYR A 251 10.67 12.19 -8.97
N GLU A 252 9.92 11.39 -9.74
CA GLU A 252 9.33 10.14 -9.23
C GLU A 252 10.41 9.11 -8.82
N GLN A 253 11.49 9.02 -9.60
CA GLN A 253 12.62 8.14 -9.26
C GLN A 253 13.41 8.67 -8.07
N ALA A 254 13.60 9.99 -7.99
CA ALA A 254 14.24 10.62 -6.84
C ALA A 254 13.49 10.33 -5.54
N LEU A 255 12.15 10.32 -5.57
CA LEU A 255 11.32 9.94 -4.41
C LEU A 255 11.44 8.44 -4.07
N GLU A 256 11.62 7.55 -5.05
CA GLU A 256 11.88 6.13 -4.81
C GLU A 256 13.24 5.91 -4.13
N HIS A 257 14.28 6.64 -4.59
CA HIS A 257 15.62 6.61 -3.98
C HIS A 257 15.60 7.15 -2.54
N LEU A 258 14.88 8.26 -2.35
CA LEU A 258 14.71 8.89 -1.04
C LEU A 258 13.99 7.95 -0.06
N CYS A 259 12.93 7.28 -0.52
CA CYS A 259 12.19 6.29 0.24
C CYS A 259 13.10 5.15 0.76
N GLU A 260 13.93 4.58 -0.11
CA GLU A 260 14.89 3.54 0.27
C GLU A 260 15.93 4.06 1.27
N ARG A 261 16.46 5.27 1.06
CA ARG A 261 17.45 5.88 1.97
C ARG A 261 16.88 6.12 3.36
N LEU A 262 15.65 6.62 3.45
CA LEU A 262 14.94 6.82 4.72
C LEU A 262 14.73 5.51 5.47
N CYS A 263 14.31 4.47 4.78
CA CYS A 263 14.14 3.14 5.39
C CYS A 263 15.46 2.60 5.95
N ARG A 264 16.59 2.80 5.27
CA ARG A 264 17.92 2.39 5.75
C ARG A 264 18.35 3.16 6.97
N LEU A 265 18.20 4.49 6.97
CA LEU A 265 18.56 5.34 8.11
C LEU A 265 17.72 5.00 9.33
N ALA A 266 16.42 4.77 9.14
CA ALA A 266 15.54 4.34 10.22
C ALA A 266 15.96 2.98 10.81
N ALA A 267 16.37 2.03 9.97
CA ALA A 267 16.88 0.73 10.40
C ALA A 267 18.23 0.84 11.14
N ALA A 268 19.06 1.82 10.77
CA ALA A 268 20.33 2.12 11.46
C ALA A 268 20.13 2.94 12.76
N GLY A 269 18.91 3.41 13.05
CA GLY A 269 18.64 4.27 14.20
C GLY A 269 19.18 5.69 14.08
N GLU A 270 19.56 6.13 12.87
CA GLU A 270 20.09 7.45 12.62
C GLU A 270 18.97 8.51 12.59
N ALA A 271 19.32 9.78 12.88
CA ALA A 271 18.40 10.90 12.79
C ALA A 271 18.31 11.38 11.33
N PHE A 272 17.10 11.51 10.80
CA PHE A 272 16.85 11.95 9.43
C PHE A 272 15.62 12.85 9.34
N GLY A 273 15.66 13.76 8.39
CA GLY A 273 14.55 14.61 7.98
C GLY A 273 14.43 14.66 6.47
N VAL A 274 13.38 15.30 5.97
CA VAL A 274 13.10 15.43 4.53
C VAL A 274 12.72 16.85 4.19
N ALA A 275 13.28 17.35 3.10
CA ALA A 275 12.86 18.59 2.46
C ALA A 275 12.28 18.28 1.07
N LEU A 276 11.01 18.63 0.86
CA LEU A 276 10.30 18.43 -0.41
C LEU A 276 9.86 19.77 -0.97
N GLU A 277 10.12 20.00 -2.24
CA GLU A 277 9.61 21.17 -2.94
C GLU A 277 8.09 21.04 -3.14
N ARG A 278 7.37 22.13 -2.91
CA ARG A 278 5.94 22.22 -3.17
C ARG A 278 5.73 23.13 -4.38
N SER A 279 5.03 22.65 -5.39
CA SER A 279 4.68 23.47 -6.56
C SER A 279 3.87 24.71 -6.12
N GLY A 280 4.51 25.86 -6.06
CA GLY A 280 3.87 27.17 -5.77
C GLY A 280 3.69 27.52 -4.28
N GLY A 281 4.39 26.85 -3.35
CA GLY A 281 4.33 27.14 -1.92
C GLY A 281 5.69 26.99 -1.22
N GLU A 282 5.70 27.24 0.09
CA GLU A 282 6.88 26.96 0.92
C GLU A 282 7.26 25.49 0.87
N PRO A 283 8.56 25.16 0.84
CA PRO A 283 9.04 23.79 0.87
C PRO A 283 8.54 23.09 2.14
N LEU A 284 8.08 21.84 2.00
CA LEU A 284 7.73 21.03 3.15
C LEU A 284 9.02 20.51 3.78
N VAL A 285 9.38 21.02 4.94
CA VAL A 285 10.55 20.57 5.68
C VAL A 285 10.09 19.80 6.92
N ILE A 286 10.45 18.52 7.00
CA ILE A 286 10.29 17.69 8.19
C ILE A 286 11.65 17.67 8.88
N PRO A 287 11.76 18.26 10.10
CA PRO A 287 13.03 18.31 10.81
C PRO A 287 13.56 16.92 11.13
N PRO A 288 14.87 16.75 11.25
CA PRO A 288 15.49 15.49 11.58
C PRO A 288 15.07 14.98 12.96
N ALA A 289 14.65 13.71 13.01
CA ALA A 289 14.35 12.98 14.23
C ALA A 289 14.62 11.48 14.01
N THR A 290 14.52 10.70 15.07
CA THR A 290 14.71 9.24 15.03
C THR A 290 13.39 8.51 15.28
N GLY A 291 13.35 7.23 14.92
CA GLY A 291 12.26 6.33 15.29
C GLY A 291 11.20 6.10 14.22
N ALA A 292 10.32 5.12 14.48
CA ALA A 292 9.31 4.67 13.53
C ALA A 292 8.27 5.74 13.17
N ALA A 293 7.88 6.58 14.11
CA ALA A 293 6.94 7.66 13.88
C ALA A 293 7.50 8.72 12.92
N GLN A 294 8.81 8.99 12.98
CA GLN A 294 9.49 9.87 12.05
C GLN A 294 9.50 9.29 10.64
N LEU A 295 9.85 8.00 10.52
CA LEU A 295 9.82 7.30 9.24
C LEU A 295 8.42 7.36 8.61
N GLN A 296 7.38 7.09 9.38
CA GLN A 296 6.01 7.14 8.89
C GLN A 296 5.66 8.53 8.37
N ARG A 297 5.95 9.61 9.12
CA ARG A 297 5.71 10.99 8.67
C ARG A 297 6.42 11.32 7.36
N CYS A 298 7.69 10.93 7.25
CA CYS A 298 8.45 11.15 6.02
C CYS A 298 7.87 10.36 4.84
N LEU A 299 7.51 9.08 5.02
CA LEU A 299 6.92 8.25 3.97
C LEU A 299 5.54 8.75 3.54
N GLU A 300 4.71 9.23 4.47
CA GLU A 300 3.42 9.86 4.16
C GLU A 300 3.60 11.13 3.33
N ALA A 301 4.57 11.96 3.70
CA ALA A 301 4.92 13.17 2.93
C ALA A 301 5.38 12.82 1.51
N LEU A 302 6.22 11.79 1.34
CA LEU A 302 6.66 11.30 0.03
C LEU A 302 5.49 10.75 -0.80
N ALA A 303 4.57 10.02 -0.17
CA ALA A 303 3.41 9.45 -0.85
C ALA A 303 2.47 10.53 -1.39
N LEU A 304 2.28 11.61 -0.61
CA LEU A 304 1.35 12.70 -0.91
C LEU A 304 2.02 13.88 -1.64
N ALA A 305 3.34 13.82 -1.87
CA ALA A 305 4.06 14.85 -2.62
C ALA A 305 3.45 15.03 -4.02
N PRO A 306 3.28 16.27 -4.51
CA PRO A 306 2.74 16.52 -5.84
C PRO A 306 3.60 15.83 -6.90
N GLY A 307 2.99 15.24 -7.92
CA GLY A 307 3.73 14.66 -9.05
C GLY A 307 4.35 15.77 -9.90
N ALA A 308 5.42 15.47 -10.63
CA ALA A 308 6.13 16.40 -11.51
C ALA A 308 5.27 16.97 -12.68
N GLY A 309 4.06 16.45 -12.87
CA GLY A 309 3.05 16.98 -13.78
C GLY A 309 1.84 17.42 -12.97
N GLY A 310 1.74 18.72 -12.69
CA GLY A 310 0.65 19.32 -11.93
C GLY A 310 -0.74 18.93 -12.48
N GLY A 311 -1.30 17.89 -11.92
CA GLY A 311 -2.65 17.43 -12.14
C GLY A 311 -3.20 16.99 -10.78
N THR A 312 -3.85 17.91 -10.09
CA THR A 312 -4.83 17.57 -9.05
C THR A 312 -5.82 16.60 -9.64
N HIS A 313 -5.67 15.30 -9.33
CA HIS A 313 -6.77 14.38 -9.54
C HIS A 313 -7.81 14.68 -8.45
N PRO A 314 -9.01 15.16 -8.81
CA PRO A 314 -10.09 15.34 -7.86
C PRO A 314 -10.48 13.97 -7.28
N LEU A 315 -10.74 13.96 -5.99
CA LEU A 315 -11.28 12.88 -5.16
C LEU A 315 -12.56 12.24 -5.73
#